data_91192eeeadd0071dc5b6fc4fdc4105a8
#
_entry.id   91192eeeadd0071dc5b6fc4fdc4105a8
#
_cell.length_a   1.000
_cell.length_b   1.000
_cell.length_c   1.000
_cell.angle_alpha   90.00
_cell.angle_beta   90.00
_cell.angle_gamma   90.00
#
_symmetry.space_group_name_H-M   'P 1'
#
loop_
_entity.id
_entity.type
_entity.pdbx_description
1 polymer ?
#
loop_
_entity_poly.entity_id
_entity_poly.type
_entity_poly.pdbx_seq_one_letter_code
_entity_poly.pdbx_strand_id
1 'polypeptide(L)'
;MAKQQISSTETLQQLFQDHFKSAPDTLEPLAVSGSDRTYYRLANSKHTAIGTLNAHVAENNSYFYFTELLRKHNIAVPEVYAVAKDRRGYLQQDLGGTSLFDLLMQEGYTDNVRRYYHKSLEQLARLQWVAGREADFNQCFANNKFDEKAIMADLLYFKYYFADLQKIPYDRSALQEEMEDLSKELGRIQPLALMFRDFQSRNIMVKDDQVWFIDYQGSMQGPAQYDIASLLWQAKAQLPAAWREDLLNGYITSMHNLPVPRIDEIHFRKGYAQVILLRLVQVLGAYGFRGLLERKPHFISSIAPALKNLEVYLSDHPHLPAYPEFRKLLESLSTPEMQNRFTQLVAPEDAQLVVTISSFSYKKGIPKDASGNGGGYVFDCRGILNPGRYDAYKHLSGQDTSVMQFLERETKMPQFLEGVYGLVSLNVEDYLARGFEQLTVSFGCTGGQHRSVYAAEHLAAYLKSRYGVKVTLQHLNQDNWVRTPVK
;
A
#
# COMPACT_ATOMS: atom_id res chain seq x y z
N MET A 1 30.54 17.02 22.11
CA MET A 1 29.09 16.81 21.74
C MET A 1 28.91 15.32 21.59
N ALA A 2 28.12 14.67 22.48
CA ALA A 2 27.81 13.27 22.37
C ALA A 2 27.02 13.04 21.06
N LYS A 3 27.49 12.13 20.19
CA LYS A 3 26.74 11.70 19.01
C LYS A 3 25.38 11.19 19.51
N GLN A 4 24.31 11.87 19.18
CA GLN A 4 22.95 11.44 19.49
C GLN A 4 22.74 10.08 18.80
N GLN A 5 22.62 9.02 19.59
CA GLN A 5 22.45 7.66 19.07
C GLN A 5 21.08 7.60 18.39
N ILE A 6 21.07 7.28 17.11
CA ILE A 6 19.80 7.12 16.33
C ILE A 6 19.09 5.89 16.86
N SER A 7 17.75 5.95 17.02
CA SER A 7 16.95 4.81 17.43
C SER A 7 17.13 3.61 16.51
N SER A 8 17.22 2.43 17.09
CA SER A 8 17.49 1.14 16.47
C SER A 8 16.58 0.06 17.08
N THR A 9 16.71 -1.17 16.63
CA THR A 9 15.99 -2.33 17.21
C THR A 9 16.35 -2.53 18.68
N GLU A 10 17.58 -2.27 19.10
CA GLU A 10 17.99 -2.31 20.50
C GLU A 10 17.27 -1.23 21.33
N THR A 11 17.03 -0.04 20.73
CA THR A 11 16.21 0.99 21.36
C THR A 11 14.78 0.51 21.60
N LEU A 12 14.17 -0.18 20.64
CA LEU A 12 12.83 -0.74 20.79
C LEU A 12 12.77 -1.81 21.90
N GLN A 13 13.77 -2.69 21.97
CA GLN A 13 13.87 -3.70 23.04
C GLN A 13 14.03 -3.04 24.41
N GLN A 14 14.84 -1.98 24.52
CA GLN A 14 15.01 -1.23 25.77
C GLN A 14 13.69 -0.54 26.17
N LEU A 15 12.98 0.10 25.25
CA LEU A 15 11.68 0.70 25.52
C LEU A 15 10.67 -0.35 25.99
N PHE A 16 10.65 -1.54 25.39
CA PHE A 16 9.78 -2.63 25.80
C PHE A 16 10.11 -3.08 27.25
N GLN A 17 11.38 -3.30 27.54
CA GLN A 17 11.82 -3.69 28.88
C GLN A 17 11.51 -2.62 29.92
N ASP A 18 11.71 -1.35 29.59
CA ASP A 18 11.43 -0.25 30.51
C ASP A 18 9.93 -0.09 30.77
N HIS A 19 9.09 -0.32 29.77
CA HIS A 19 7.63 -0.19 29.91
C HIS A 19 7.02 -1.40 30.64
N PHE A 20 7.30 -2.62 30.18
CA PHE A 20 6.68 -3.85 30.70
C PHE A 20 7.46 -4.51 31.85
N LYS A 21 8.61 -3.93 32.26
CA LYS A 21 9.52 -4.46 33.28
C LYS A 21 10.02 -5.88 33.01
N SER A 22 10.02 -6.30 31.75
CA SER A 22 10.51 -7.58 31.26
C SER A 22 10.99 -7.43 29.83
N ALA A 23 12.06 -8.15 29.46
CA ALA A 23 12.57 -8.14 28.10
C ALA A 23 11.60 -8.82 27.13
N PRO A 24 11.60 -8.44 25.83
CA PRO A 24 10.91 -9.22 24.80
C PRO A 24 11.69 -10.51 24.52
N ASP A 25 10.97 -11.62 24.32
CA ASP A 25 11.56 -12.91 23.89
C ASP A 25 11.76 -12.93 22.37
N THR A 26 10.89 -12.22 21.62
CA THR A 26 10.93 -12.14 20.15
C THR A 26 10.90 -10.69 19.67
N LEU A 27 11.53 -10.45 18.50
CA LEU A 27 11.47 -9.21 17.74
C LEU A 27 11.35 -9.59 16.26
N GLU A 28 10.15 -9.52 15.72
CA GLU A 28 9.84 -9.96 14.36
C GLU A 28 9.52 -8.74 13.48
N PRO A 29 10.19 -8.58 12.32
CA PRO A 29 9.86 -7.53 11.39
C PRO A 29 8.46 -7.79 10.79
N LEU A 30 7.65 -6.75 10.71
CA LEU A 30 6.38 -6.79 10.00
C LEU A 30 6.57 -6.40 8.53
N ALA A 31 5.64 -6.84 7.68
CA ALA A 31 5.69 -6.54 6.25
C ALA A 31 5.77 -5.02 6.00
N VAL A 32 6.69 -4.62 5.13
CA VAL A 32 6.90 -3.23 4.75
C VAL A 32 5.69 -2.73 3.97
N SER A 33 5.07 -1.66 4.47
CA SER A 33 4.01 -0.94 3.75
C SER A 33 4.61 0.12 2.79
N GLY A 34 3.77 0.95 2.19
CA GLY A 34 4.21 1.99 1.23
C GLY A 34 5.03 3.15 1.82
N SER A 35 5.39 3.15 3.11
CA SER A 35 6.15 4.20 3.79
C SER A 35 7.58 3.79 4.11
N ASP A 36 8.45 4.76 4.45
CA ASP A 36 9.83 4.51 4.90
C ASP A 36 9.92 4.04 6.36
N ARG A 37 8.79 3.86 7.04
CA ARG A 37 8.71 3.33 8.40
C ARG A 37 8.97 1.84 8.41
N THR A 38 9.67 1.38 9.44
CA THR A 38 9.82 -0.04 9.72
C THR A 38 9.10 -0.40 11.00
N TYR A 39 8.37 -1.51 10.95
CA TYR A 39 7.57 -2.00 12.06
C TYR A 39 8.09 -3.35 12.53
N TYR A 40 8.08 -3.56 13.84
CA TYR A 40 8.48 -4.80 14.48
C TYR A 40 7.43 -5.20 15.50
N ARG A 41 7.10 -6.50 15.57
CA ARG A 41 6.33 -7.05 16.69
C ARG A 41 7.31 -7.53 17.75
N LEU A 42 7.20 -6.97 18.94
CA LEU A 42 7.94 -7.39 20.12
C LEU A 42 6.96 -8.16 21.02
N ALA A 43 7.38 -9.36 21.48
CA ALA A 43 6.54 -10.17 22.33
C ALA A 43 7.35 -10.91 23.38
N ASN A 44 6.70 -11.17 24.52
CA ASN A 44 7.09 -12.19 25.48
C ASN A 44 5.86 -12.97 25.95
N SER A 45 5.99 -13.86 26.91
CA SER A 45 4.89 -14.71 27.40
C SER A 45 3.67 -13.94 27.93
N LYS A 46 3.77 -12.64 28.22
CA LYS A 46 2.71 -11.83 28.83
C LYS A 46 2.29 -10.60 28.03
N HIS A 47 3.18 -10.04 27.22
CA HIS A 47 2.98 -8.74 26.57
C HIS A 47 3.38 -8.79 25.10
N THR A 48 2.62 -8.04 24.30
CA THR A 48 2.94 -7.76 22.89
C THR A 48 2.89 -6.27 22.64
N ALA A 49 3.77 -5.78 21.76
CA ALA A 49 3.77 -4.39 21.32
C ALA A 49 4.27 -4.27 19.88
N ILE A 50 3.87 -3.22 19.18
CA ILE A 50 4.44 -2.84 17.91
C ILE A 50 5.50 -1.77 18.13
N GLY A 51 6.73 -2.08 17.77
CA GLY A 51 7.83 -1.12 17.72
C GLY A 51 7.91 -0.48 16.34
N THR A 52 7.98 0.84 16.30
CA THR A 52 8.10 1.61 15.07
C THR A 52 9.40 2.40 15.05
N LEU A 53 10.12 2.33 13.93
CA LEU A 53 11.27 3.19 13.63
C LEU A 53 10.93 4.07 12.43
N ASN A 54 11.09 5.40 12.60
CA ASN A 54 10.88 6.38 11.55
C ASN A 54 11.82 7.57 11.75
N ALA A 55 12.63 7.86 10.75
CA ALA A 55 13.55 8.99 10.77
C ALA A 55 12.83 10.37 10.77
N HIS A 56 11.59 10.43 10.34
CA HIS A 56 10.81 11.65 10.16
C HIS A 56 10.14 12.10 11.47
N VAL A 57 10.91 12.83 12.31
CA VAL A 57 10.46 13.24 13.65
C VAL A 57 9.18 14.09 13.63
N ALA A 58 9.01 14.97 12.63
CA ALA A 58 7.80 15.78 12.52
C ALA A 58 6.55 14.92 12.33
N GLU A 59 6.63 13.86 11.51
CA GLU A 59 5.55 12.90 11.31
C GLU A 59 5.24 12.10 12.58
N ASN A 60 6.26 11.68 13.33
CA ASN A 60 6.07 11.02 14.62
C ASN A 60 5.38 11.95 15.64
N ASN A 61 5.76 13.23 15.67
CA ASN A 61 5.13 14.21 16.54
C ASN A 61 3.64 14.39 16.23
N SER A 62 3.31 14.48 14.94
CA SER A 62 1.91 14.53 14.49
C SER A 62 1.15 13.26 14.91
N TYR A 63 1.76 12.07 14.76
CA TYR A 63 1.18 10.82 15.24
C TYR A 63 0.88 10.84 16.74
N PHE A 64 1.83 11.27 17.57
CA PHE A 64 1.63 11.32 19.03
C PHE A 64 0.54 12.32 19.41
N TYR A 65 0.54 13.50 18.80
CA TYR A 65 -0.48 14.51 19.04
C TYR A 65 -1.88 13.99 18.69
N PHE A 66 -2.09 13.44 17.52
CA PHE A 66 -3.40 12.91 17.14
C PHE A 66 -3.78 11.68 17.95
N THR A 67 -2.83 10.83 18.37
CA THR A 67 -3.13 9.71 19.28
C THR A 67 -3.73 10.23 20.58
N GLU A 68 -3.12 11.24 21.21
CA GLU A 68 -3.61 11.83 22.47
C GLU A 68 -4.99 12.44 22.26
N LEU A 69 -5.17 13.27 21.24
CA LEU A 69 -6.44 13.90 20.90
C LEU A 69 -7.56 12.88 20.69
N LEU A 70 -7.33 11.86 19.86
CA LEU A 70 -8.34 10.87 19.52
C LEU A 70 -8.73 10.01 20.72
N ARG A 71 -7.75 9.59 21.53
CA ARG A 71 -8.01 8.83 22.76
C ARG A 71 -8.78 9.65 23.81
N LYS A 72 -8.48 10.95 23.94
CA LYS A 72 -9.24 11.87 24.80
C LYS A 72 -10.73 11.87 24.47
N HIS A 73 -11.08 11.71 23.20
CA HIS A 73 -12.48 11.67 22.72
C HIS A 73 -13.04 10.24 22.55
N ASN A 74 -12.39 9.23 23.14
CA ASN A 74 -12.77 7.83 23.09
C ASN A 74 -12.88 7.28 21.64
N ILE A 75 -12.03 7.76 20.73
CA ILE A 75 -11.82 7.14 19.43
C ILE A 75 -10.78 6.05 19.61
N ALA A 76 -11.10 4.84 19.15
CA ALA A 76 -10.23 3.68 19.30
C ALA A 76 -9.03 3.77 18.33
N VAL A 77 -7.87 4.10 18.90
CA VAL A 77 -6.56 4.15 18.26
C VAL A 77 -5.52 3.50 19.16
N PRO A 78 -4.41 2.95 18.61
CA PRO A 78 -3.38 2.32 19.43
C PRO A 78 -2.87 3.26 20.51
N GLU A 79 -2.66 2.73 21.70
CA GLU A 79 -1.96 3.44 22.76
C GLU A 79 -0.48 3.54 22.44
N VAL A 80 0.13 4.70 22.65
CA VAL A 80 1.59 4.87 22.61
C VAL A 80 2.14 4.58 23.99
N TYR A 81 2.89 3.49 24.12
CA TYR A 81 3.43 3.01 25.39
C TYR A 81 4.69 3.74 25.82
N ALA A 82 5.61 3.95 24.87
CA ALA A 82 6.90 4.59 25.14
C ALA A 82 7.46 5.24 23.88
N VAL A 83 8.21 6.33 24.05
CA VAL A 83 8.84 7.08 22.95
C VAL A 83 10.32 7.25 23.27
N ALA A 84 11.19 6.99 22.31
CA ALA A 84 12.64 7.22 22.42
C ALA A 84 12.97 8.71 22.54
N LYS A 85 14.09 9.04 23.18
CA LYS A 85 14.53 10.43 23.41
C LYS A 85 14.71 11.25 22.14
N ASP A 86 15.14 10.60 21.05
CA ASP A 86 15.29 11.22 19.73
C ASP A 86 13.97 11.28 18.92
N ARG A 87 12.88 10.73 19.46
CA ARG A 87 11.53 10.63 18.86
C ARG A 87 11.49 9.88 17.51
N ARG A 88 12.51 9.08 17.19
CA ARG A 88 12.58 8.25 15.97
C ARG A 88 12.14 6.82 16.18
N GLY A 89 12.06 6.37 17.43
CA GLY A 89 11.57 5.05 17.83
C GLY A 89 10.45 5.18 18.86
N TYR A 90 9.43 4.33 18.78
CA TYR A 90 8.36 4.28 19.77
C TYR A 90 7.70 2.90 19.80
N LEU A 91 7.05 2.61 20.93
CA LEU A 91 6.21 1.43 21.11
C LEU A 91 4.76 1.84 21.16
N GLN A 92 3.92 1.03 20.54
CA GLN A 92 2.47 1.20 20.56
C GLN A 92 1.77 -0.14 20.77
N GLN A 93 0.48 -0.07 21.10
CA GLN A 93 -0.40 -1.21 21.29
C GLN A 93 -0.44 -2.09 20.04
N ASP A 94 -0.32 -3.41 20.24
CA ASP A 94 -0.54 -4.42 19.19
C ASP A 94 -2.04 -4.70 19.04
N LEU A 95 -2.58 -4.37 17.90
CA LEU A 95 -3.98 -4.60 17.54
C LEU A 95 -4.22 -5.94 16.83
N GLY A 96 -3.18 -6.77 16.70
CA GLY A 96 -3.26 -8.02 15.93
C GLY A 96 -2.98 -7.81 14.45
N GLY A 97 -3.51 -8.70 13.60
CA GLY A 97 -3.20 -8.73 12.17
C GLY A 97 -4.39 -8.59 11.23
N THR A 98 -5.63 -8.43 11.74
CA THR A 98 -6.83 -8.45 10.89
C THR A 98 -7.34 -7.02 10.66
N SER A 99 -7.25 -6.54 9.42
CA SER A 99 -7.88 -5.30 9.00
C SER A 99 -9.32 -5.55 8.50
N LEU A 100 -10.10 -4.48 8.40
CA LEU A 100 -11.43 -4.55 7.77
C LEU A 100 -11.35 -4.99 6.30
N PHE A 101 -10.23 -4.68 5.61
CA PHE A 101 -9.99 -5.17 4.26
C PHE A 101 -9.75 -6.68 4.24
N ASP A 102 -8.96 -7.21 5.17
CA ASP A 102 -8.73 -8.65 5.27
C ASP A 102 -10.02 -9.41 5.57
N LEU A 103 -10.86 -8.85 6.46
CA LEU A 103 -12.17 -9.41 6.77
C LEU A 103 -13.09 -9.43 5.54
N LEU A 104 -13.11 -8.34 4.76
CA LEU A 104 -13.86 -8.27 3.50
C LEU A 104 -13.37 -9.34 2.50
N MET A 105 -12.04 -9.55 2.39
CA MET A 105 -11.49 -10.55 1.48
C MET A 105 -11.78 -11.98 1.92
N GLN A 106 -11.90 -12.22 3.22
CA GLN A 106 -12.20 -13.53 3.79
C GLN A 106 -13.68 -13.89 3.75
N GLU A 107 -14.55 -12.96 4.11
CA GLU A 107 -15.98 -13.21 4.28
C GLU A 107 -16.83 -12.72 3.08
N GLY A 108 -16.28 -11.89 2.20
CA GLY A 108 -17.04 -11.24 1.14
C GLY A 108 -18.01 -10.17 1.67
N TYR A 109 -19.05 -9.88 0.90
CA TYR A 109 -20.04 -8.83 1.21
C TYR A 109 -21.15 -9.34 2.16
N THR A 110 -20.74 -9.77 3.37
CA THR A 110 -21.67 -10.26 4.41
C THR A 110 -22.20 -9.11 5.28
N ASP A 111 -23.31 -9.36 5.98
CA ASP A 111 -23.87 -8.41 6.95
C ASP A 111 -22.90 -8.15 8.11
N ASN A 112 -22.07 -9.14 8.48
CA ASN A 112 -21.04 -8.96 9.47
C ASN A 112 -20.00 -7.90 9.03
N VAL A 113 -19.49 -8.03 7.82
CA VAL A 113 -18.54 -7.05 7.23
C VAL A 113 -19.21 -5.68 7.11
N ARG A 114 -20.46 -5.62 6.61
CA ARG A 114 -21.21 -4.37 6.49
C ARG A 114 -21.37 -3.65 7.84
N ARG A 115 -21.60 -4.39 8.92
CA ARG A 115 -21.69 -3.89 10.28
C ARG A 115 -20.37 -3.19 10.72
N TYR A 116 -19.22 -3.73 10.37
CA TYR A 116 -17.93 -3.08 10.67
C TYR A 116 -17.69 -1.83 9.83
N TYR A 117 -18.14 -1.78 8.58
CA TYR A 117 -18.14 -0.55 7.79
C TYR A 117 -19.01 0.53 8.44
N HIS A 118 -20.23 0.21 8.92
CA HIS A 118 -21.07 1.14 9.67
C HIS A 118 -20.39 1.63 10.94
N LYS A 119 -19.83 0.73 11.77
CA LYS A 119 -19.05 1.10 12.97
C LYS A 119 -17.90 2.04 12.63
N SER A 120 -17.22 1.81 11.51
CA SER A 120 -16.10 2.66 11.07
C SER A 120 -16.56 4.07 10.71
N LEU A 121 -17.68 4.20 10.00
CA LEU A 121 -18.22 5.50 9.62
C LEU A 121 -18.85 6.25 10.79
N GLU A 122 -19.46 5.56 11.75
CA GLU A 122 -19.91 6.16 13.02
C GLU A 122 -18.72 6.74 13.82
N GLN A 123 -17.64 5.96 13.97
CA GLN A 123 -16.45 6.44 14.64
C GLN A 123 -15.74 7.55 13.85
N LEU A 124 -15.76 7.51 12.51
CA LEU A 124 -15.27 8.59 11.67
C LEU A 124 -16.06 9.89 11.92
N ALA A 125 -17.39 9.83 11.98
CA ALA A 125 -18.21 11.00 12.29
C ALA A 125 -17.81 11.61 13.65
N ARG A 126 -17.57 10.80 14.67
CA ARG A 126 -17.09 11.26 15.98
C ARG A 126 -15.69 11.88 15.88
N LEU A 127 -14.78 11.24 15.17
CA LEU A 127 -13.43 11.77 14.92
C LEU A 127 -13.49 13.15 14.27
N GLN A 128 -14.25 13.28 13.19
CA GLN A 128 -14.33 14.50 12.40
C GLN A 128 -15.04 15.65 13.14
N TRP A 129 -16.12 15.35 13.85
CA TRP A 129 -17.03 16.36 14.38
C TRP A 129 -16.91 16.56 15.89
N VAL A 130 -16.34 15.63 16.64
CA VAL A 130 -16.12 15.79 18.10
C VAL A 130 -14.65 16.07 18.37
N ALA A 131 -13.75 15.12 18.05
CA ALA A 131 -12.33 15.32 18.27
C ALA A 131 -11.75 16.45 17.39
N GLY A 132 -12.20 16.55 16.14
CA GLY A 132 -11.75 17.57 15.20
C GLY A 132 -12.01 19.02 15.61
N ARG A 133 -12.96 19.28 16.51
CA ARG A 133 -13.20 20.63 17.06
C ARG A 133 -12.06 21.14 17.94
N GLU A 134 -11.35 20.24 18.58
CA GLU A 134 -10.24 20.56 19.46
C GLU A 134 -8.88 20.40 18.75
N ALA A 135 -8.88 20.01 17.46
CA ALA A 135 -7.66 19.78 16.73
C ALA A 135 -6.89 21.08 16.48
N ASP A 136 -5.62 21.10 16.89
CA ASP A 136 -4.65 22.12 16.49
C ASP A 136 -3.97 21.68 15.21
N PHE A 137 -4.40 22.22 14.08
CA PHE A 137 -3.87 21.88 12.76
C PHE A 137 -2.42 22.34 12.54
N ASN A 138 -1.83 23.14 13.44
CA ASN A 138 -0.40 23.45 13.41
C ASN A 138 0.47 22.24 13.82
N GLN A 139 -0.13 21.20 14.39
CA GLN A 139 0.53 19.94 14.73
C GLN A 139 0.62 18.95 13.53
N CYS A 140 0.02 19.28 12.40
CA CYS A 140 0.13 18.49 11.18
C CYS A 140 1.55 18.55 10.63
N PHE A 141 2.12 17.40 10.22
CA PHE A 141 3.53 17.35 9.78
C PHE A 141 3.75 17.85 8.36
N ALA A 142 2.75 17.77 7.49
CA ALA A 142 2.85 18.20 6.09
C ALA A 142 2.09 19.53 5.87
N ASN A 143 0.82 19.43 5.53
CA ASN A 143 -0.06 20.57 5.35
C ASN A 143 -1.08 20.60 6.48
N ASN A 144 -1.38 21.79 6.99
CA ASN A 144 -2.43 21.95 8.00
C ASN A 144 -3.85 21.95 7.38
N LYS A 145 -3.95 22.19 6.07
CA LYS A 145 -5.22 22.26 5.34
C LYS A 145 -5.13 21.62 3.97
N PHE A 146 -6.19 20.93 3.59
CA PHE A 146 -6.40 20.39 2.26
C PHE A 146 -7.12 21.45 1.40
N ASP A 147 -6.34 22.40 0.92
CA ASP A 147 -6.78 23.56 0.14
C ASP A 147 -6.57 23.36 -1.37
N GLU A 148 -6.87 24.41 -2.14
CA GLU A 148 -6.66 24.47 -3.59
C GLU A 148 -5.26 24.00 -4.01
N LYS A 149 -4.21 24.39 -3.26
CA LYS A 149 -2.83 24.00 -3.58
C LYS A 149 -2.58 22.52 -3.37
N ALA A 150 -3.09 21.97 -2.28
CA ALA A 150 -2.99 20.54 -1.99
C ALA A 150 -3.78 19.71 -3.01
N ILE A 151 -4.96 20.19 -3.41
CA ILE A 151 -5.78 19.57 -4.45
C ILE A 151 -5.07 19.61 -5.81
N MET A 152 -4.52 20.76 -6.19
CA MET A 152 -3.76 20.88 -7.45
C MET A 152 -2.55 19.96 -7.45
N ALA A 153 -1.85 19.78 -6.31
CA ALA A 153 -0.76 18.82 -6.20
C ALA A 153 -1.22 17.39 -6.47
N ASP A 154 -2.39 16.98 -5.95
CA ASP A 154 -2.98 15.65 -6.23
C ASP A 154 -3.36 15.49 -7.71
N LEU A 155 -3.94 16.53 -8.34
CA LEU A 155 -4.28 16.51 -9.77
C LEU A 155 -3.02 16.40 -10.65
N LEU A 156 -1.96 17.17 -10.34
CA LEU A 156 -0.67 17.07 -11.02
C LEU A 156 0.00 15.70 -10.80
N TYR A 157 -0.12 15.15 -9.59
CA TYR A 157 0.39 13.83 -9.29
C TYR A 157 -0.29 12.75 -10.15
N PHE A 158 -1.62 12.81 -10.29
CA PHE A 158 -2.36 11.99 -11.24
C PHE A 158 -1.88 12.20 -12.68
N LYS A 159 -1.80 13.46 -13.12
CA LYS A 159 -1.40 13.80 -14.48
C LYS A 159 -0.04 13.19 -14.84
N TYR A 160 1.00 13.50 -14.05
CA TYR A 160 2.37 13.11 -14.40
C TYR A 160 2.68 11.63 -14.16
N TYR A 161 2.14 11.05 -13.10
CA TYR A 161 2.49 9.67 -12.73
C TYR A 161 1.53 8.61 -13.25
N PHE A 162 0.35 9.03 -13.76
CA PHE A 162 -0.58 8.07 -14.34
C PHE A 162 -1.01 8.45 -15.76
N ALA A 163 -1.68 9.60 -15.95
CA ALA A 163 -2.31 9.94 -17.22
C ALA A 163 -1.30 10.08 -18.37
N ASP A 164 -0.22 10.83 -18.16
CA ASP A 164 0.82 11.04 -19.19
C ASP A 164 1.51 9.73 -19.61
N LEU A 165 1.64 8.78 -18.68
CA LEU A 165 2.24 7.47 -18.97
C LEU A 165 1.35 6.61 -19.91
N GLN A 166 0.05 6.90 -20.01
CA GLN A 166 -0.85 6.17 -20.91
C GLN A 166 -0.77 6.65 -22.35
N LYS A 167 -0.09 7.78 -22.61
CA LYS A 167 0.09 8.36 -23.96
C LYS A 167 -1.23 8.69 -24.67
N ILE A 168 -2.28 9.01 -23.94
CA ILE A 168 -3.55 9.49 -24.48
C ILE A 168 -3.35 10.95 -24.92
N PRO A 169 -3.71 11.31 -26.16
CA PRO A 169 -3.60 12.69 -26.62
C PRO A 169 -4.66 13.57 -25.97
N TYR A 170 -4.26 14.76 -25.50
CA TYR A 170 -5.14 15.79 -24.96
C TYR A 170 -4.55 17.18 -25.20
N ASP A 171 -5.38 18.24 -25.16
CA ASP A 171 -4.94 19.62 -25.18
C ASP A 171 -4.32 19.98 -23.82
N ARG A 172 -2.99 20.26 -23.82
CA ARG A 172 -2.24 20.52 -22.59
C ARG A 172 -2.66 21.82 -21.91
N SER A 173 -2.92 22.87 -22.70
CA SER A 173 -3.30 24.18 -22.16
C SER A 173 -4.70 24.12 -21.57
N ALA A 174 -5.67 23.57 -22.31
CA ALA A 174 -7.04 23.41 -21.84
C ALA A 174 -7.10 22.52 -20.58
N LEU A 175 -6.39 21.39 -20.57
CA LEU A 175 -6.36 20.52 -19.41
C LEU A 175 -5.79 21.21 -18.17
N GLN A 176 -4.73 22.01 -18.31
CA GLN A 176 -4.15 22.74 -17.20
C GLN A 176 -5.11 23.78 -16.64
N GLU A 177 -5.72 24.61 -17.49
CA GLU A 177 -6.71 25.60 -17.09
C GLU A 177 -7.91 24.96 -16.37
N GLU A 178 -8.43 23.85 -16.92
CA GLU A 178 -9.52 23.10 -16.32
C GLU A 178 -9.15 22.48 -14.95
N MET A 179 -7.92 21.97 -14.78
CA MET A 179 -7.43 21.48 -13.50
C MET A 179 -7.25 22.58 -12.46
N GLU A 180 -6.81 23.77 -12.87
CA GLU A 180 -6.72 24.94 -11.99
C GLU A 180 -8.11 25.38 -11.51
N ASP A 181 -9.10 25.43 -12.39
CA ASP A 181 -10.46 25.81 -12.04
C ASP A 181 -11.15 24.74 -11.19
N LEU A 182 -10.94 23.47 -11.51
CA LEU A 182 -11.40 22.34 -10.68
C LEU A 182 -10.79 22.40 -9.27
N SER A 183 -9.51 22.71 -9.15
CA SER A 183 -8.87 22.81 -7.83
C SER A 183 -9.46 23.94 -6.98
N LYS A 184 -9.79 25.08 -7.58
CA LYS A 184 -10.48 26.19 -6.92
C LYS A 184 -11.91 25.82 -6.50
N GLU A 185 -12.65 25.10 -7.36
CA GLU A 185 -13.99 24.63 -7.07
C GLU A 185 -13.98 23.66 -5.89
N LEU A 186 -13.12 22.64 -5.95
CA LEU A 186 -12.98 21.63 -4.90
C LEU A 186 -12.48 22.22 -3.57
N GLY A 187 -11.60 23.23 -3.61
CA GLY A 187 -11.10 23.94 -2.43
C GLY A 187 -12.17 24.72 -1.66
N ARG A 188 -13.36 24.92 -2.23
CA ARG A 188 -14.52 25.58 -1.61
C ARG A 188 -15.52 24.61 -0.99
N ILE A 189 -15.32 23.29 -1.13
CA ILE A 189 -16.24 22.28 -0.58
C ILE A 189 -16.31 22.41 0.94
N GLN A 190 -17.53 22.37 1.43
CA GLN A 190 -17.87 22.42 2.85
C GLN A 190 -18.73 21.20 3.22
N PRO A 191 -18.78 20.83 4.47
CA PRO A 191 -18.06 21.40 5.63
C PRO A 191 -16.63 20.88 5.73
N LEU A 192 -15.74 21.72 6.32
CA LEU A 192 -14.40 21.27 6.70
C LEU A 192 -14.43 20.64 8.10
N ALA A 193 -13.67 19.56 8.26
CA ALA A 193 -13.53 18.81 9.49
C ALA A 193 -12.08 18.34 9.68
N LEU A 194 -11.79 17.57 10.73
CA LEU A 194 -10.56 16.81 10.84
C LEU A 194 -10.60 15.67 9.81
N MET A 195 -9.91 15.85 8.70
CA MET A 195 -9.77 14.86 7.64
C MET A 195 -8.65 13.88 7.99
N PHE A 196 -8.96 12.59 7.99
CA PHE A 196 -8.01 11.51 8.26
C PHE A 196 -6.99 11.34 7.12
N ARG A 197 -7.38 11.67 5.89
CA ARG A 197 -6.64 11.59 4.63
C ARG A 197 -6.58 10.18 4.03
N ASP A 198 -6.10 9.18 4.74
CA ASP A 198 -5.96 7.81 4.26
C ASP A 198 -6.91 6.83 4.94
N PHE A 199 -8.19 7.23 5.04
CA PHE A 199 -9.25 6.43 5.66
C PHE A 199 -9.69 5.29 4.74
N GLN A 200 -8.93 4.22 4.77
CA GLN A 200 -9.13 3.01 3.95
C GLN A 200 -9.33 1.80 4.85
N SER A 201 -10.05 0.78 4.35
CA SER A 201 -10.35 -0.42 5.15
C SER A 201 -9.11 -1.18 5.63
N ARG A 202 -7.96 -1.05 4.95
CA ARG A 202 -6.67 -1.60 5.41
C ARG A 202 -6.07 -0.87 6.63
N ASN A 203 -6.49 0.37 6.87
CA ASN A 203 -6.07 1.19 8.01
C ASN A 203 -7.09 1.16 9.15
N ILE A 204 -8.07 0.26 9.07
CA ILE A 204 -9.09 0.00 10.08
C ILE A 204 -8.89 -1.43 10.57
N MET A 205 -8.38 -1.59 11.79
CA MET A 205 -8.18 -2.89 12.40
C MET A 205 -9.47 -3.34 13.10
N VAL A 206 -9.75 -4.65 13.04
CA VAL A 206 -10.90 -5.26 13.72
C VAL A 206 -10.37 -6.12 14.87
N LYS A 207 -10.72 -5.74 16.10
CA LYS A 207 -10.31 -6.46 17.31
C LYS A 207 -11.41 -6.34 18.38
N ASP A 208 -11.72 -7.44 19.05
CA ASP A 208 -12.69 -7.50 20.18
C ASP A 208 -14.05 -6.86 19.83
N ASP A 209 -14.58 -7.17 18.66
CA ASP A 209 -15.82 -6.62 18.08
C ASP A 209 -15.82 -5.09 17.93
N GLN A 210 -14.64 -4.46 17.90
CA GLN A 210 -14.46 -3.03 17.73
C GLN A 210 -13.62 -2.73 16.50
N VAL A 211 -13.74 -1.49 15.99
CA VAL A 211 -12.88 -0.94 14.94
C VAL A 211 -11.86 0.00 15.55
N TRP A 212 -10.61 -0.12 15.11
CA TRP A 212 -9.47 0.66 15.59
C TRP A 212 -8.79 1.33 14.39
N PHE A 213 -8.45 2.60 14.50
CA PHE A 213 -7.83 3.34 13.41
C PHE A 213 -6.33 3.41 13.56
N ILE A 214 -5.60 3.19 12.46
CA ILE A 214 -4.15 3.34 12.36
C ILE A 214 -3.80 4.22 11.16
N ASP A 215 -2.59 4.76 11.11
CA ASP A 215 -2.08 5.56 9.96
C ASP A 215 -2.73 6.94 9.81
N TYR A 216 -3.09 7.58 10.95
CA TYR A 216 -3.78 8.88 11.01
C TYR A 216 -2.85 10.09 11.14
N GLN A 217 -1.53 9.93 11.13
CA GLN A 217 -0.58 11.04 11.28
C GLN A 217 -0.62 12.04 10.11
N GLY A 218 -1.14 11.63 8.95
CA GLY A 218 -1.40 12.49 7.81
C GLY A 218 -2.66 13.35 7.91
N SER A 219 -3.36 13.32 9.06
CA SER A 219 -4.58 14.11 9.27
C SER A 219 -4.33 15.60 9.12
N MET A 220 -5.33 16.31 8.59
CA MET A 220 -5.31 17.75 8.36
C MET A 220 -6.74 18.31 8.33
N GLN A 221 -6.91 19.62 8.22
CA GLN A 221 -8.23 20.18 7.95
C GLN A 221 -8.62 19.95 6.48
N GLY A 222 -9.79 19.40 6.24
CA GLY A 222 -10.28 19.17 4.87
C GLY A 222 -11.77 18.85 4.81
N PRO A 223 -12.32 18.63 3.62
CA PRO A 223 -13.74 18.30 3.46
C PRO A 223 -14.06 16.95 4.11
N ALA A 224 -15.08 16.91 4.98
CA ALA A 224 -15.50 15.70 5.69
C ALA A 224 -15.82 14.54 4.74
N GLN A 225 -16.28 14.84 3.54
CA GLN A 225 -16.64 13.89 2.49
C GLN A 225 -15.45 13.07 1.99
N TYR A 226 -14.20 13.57 2.14
CA TYR A 226 -13.03 12.93 1.57
C TYR A 226 -12.75 11.53 2.15
N ASP A 227 -12.86 11.41 3.47
CA ASP A 227 -12.60 10.13 4.14
C ASP A 227 -13.68 9.10 3.83
N ILE A 228 -14.93 9.54 3.69
CA ILE A 228 -16.03 8.68 3.26
C ILE A 228 -15.78 8.15 1.85
N ALA A 229 -15.39 9.02 0.92
CA ALA A 229 -15.02 8.63 -0.42
C ALA A 229 -13.82 7.68 -0.42
N SER A 230 -12.81 7.91 0.44
CA SER A 230 -11.64 7.05 0.58
C SER A 230 -11.99 5.63 0.99
N LEU A 231 -12.96 5.45 1.88
CA LEU A 231 -13.41 4.14 2.34
C LEU A 231 -14.36 3.48 1.32
N LEU A 232 -15.37 4.21 0.85
CA LEU A 232 -16.45 3.63 0.05
C LEU A 232 -16.08 3.40 -1.43
N TRP A 233 -15.07 4.11 -1.93
CA TRP A 233 -14.57 3.97 -3.31
C TRP A 233 -13.17 3.38 -3.36
N GLN A 234 -12.75 2.67 -2.31
CA GLN A 234 -11.47 1.97 -2.30
C GLN A 234 -11.39 0.95 -3.44
N ALA A 235 -10.34 1.05 -4.26
CA ALA A 235 -10.22 0.30 -5.51
C ALA A 235 -10.42 -1.22 -5.34
N LYS A 236 -9.68 -1.86 -4.45
CA LYS A 236 -9.77 -3.31 -4.24
C LYS A 236 -11.00 -3.79 -3.46
N ALA A 237 -11.65 -2.91 -2.72
CA ALA A 237 -12.85 -3.28 -1.95
C ALA A 237 -14.07 -3.46 -2.86
N GLN A 238 -14.15 -2.74 -3.99
CA GLN A 238 -15.22 -2.85 -5.00
C GLN A 238 -16.63 -2.93 -4.39
N LEU A 239 -16.91 -2.08 -3.37
CA LEU A 239 -18.18 -2.14 -2.65
C LEU A 239 -19.38 -1.98 -3.59
N PRO A 240 -20.43 -2.81 -3.45
CA PRO A 240 -21.66 -2.69 -4.23
C PRO A 240 -22.31 -1.30 -4.08
N ALA A 241 -22.95 -0.78 -5.13
CA ALA A 241 -23.59 0.54 -5.11
C ALA A 241 -24.61 0.67 -3.95
N ALA A 242 -25.40 -0.38 -3.70
CA ALA A 242 -26.34 -0.41 -2.59
C ALA A 242 -25.66 -0.26 -1.21
N TRP A 243 -24.46 -0.85 -1.03
CA TRP A 243 -23.70 -0.68 0.20
C TRP A 243 -23.13 0.74 0.32
N ARG A 244 -22.61 1.29 -0.78
CA ARG A 244 -22.07 2.66 -0.76
C ARG A 244 -23.14 3.67 -0.34
N GLU A 245 -24.37 3.52 -0.86
CA GLU A 245 -25.48 4.41 -0.50
C GLU A 245 -25.96 4.18 0.95
N ASP A 246 -26.16 2.94 1.38
CA ASP A 246 -26.51 2.59 2.76
C ASP A 246 -25.52 3.13 3.77
N LEU A 247 -24.23 2.94 3.51
CA LEU A 247 -23.13 3.38 4.37
C LEU A 247 -23.02 4.91 4.42
N LEU A 248 -23.22 5.60 3.29
CA LEU A 248 -23.26 7.06 3.25
C LEU A 248 -24.44 7.59 4.10
N ASN A 249 -25.63 6.99 3.97
CA ASN A 249 -26.78 7.33 4.79
C ASN A 249 -26.53 7.10 6.28
N GLY A 250 -25.86 5.99 6.61
CA GLY A 250 -25.44 5.68 7.98
C GLY A 250 -24.51 6.73 8.57
N TYR A 251 -23.52 7.19 7.78
CA TYR A 251 -22.63 8.29 8.19
C TYR A 251 -23.40 9.60 8.42
N ILE A 252 -24.27 10.01 7.48
CA ILE A 252 -25.07 11.25 7.60
C ILE A 252 -25.96 11.19 8.84
N THR A 253 -26.58 10.04 9.09
CA THR A 253 -27.40 9.82 10.29
C THR A 253 -26.54 9.94 11.57
N SER A 254 -25.36 9.31 11.58
CA SER A 254 -24.44 9.38 12.72
C SER A 254 -23.99 10.81 12.99
N MET A 255 -23.67 11.56 11.93
CA MET A 255 -23.27 12.97 12.03
C MET A 255 -24.41 13.83 12.60
N HIS A 256 -25.67 13.64 12.15
CA HIS A 256 -26.81 14.41 12.65
C HIS A 256 -27.17 14.11 14.12
N ASN A 257 -26.77 12.94 14.63
CA ASN A 257 -26.97 12.55 16.03
C ASN A 257 -25.89 13.15 16.97
N LEU A 258 -24.84 13.76 16.41
CA LEU A 258 -23.83 14.43 17.21
C LEU A 258 -24.26 15.86 17.58
N PRO A 259 -23.72 16.44 18.67
CA PRO A 259 -24.01 17.83 19.10
C PRO A 259 -23.27 18.84 18.21
N VAL A 260 -23.58 18.83 16.90
CA VAL A 260 -22.94 19.67 15.87
C VAL A 260 -24.02 20.47 15.12
N PRO A 261 -23.67 21.63 14.52
CA PRO A 261 -24.61 22.36 13.67
C PRO A 261 -25.18 21.45 12.59
N ARG A 262 -26.46 21.57 12.32
CA ARG A 262 -27.09 20.84 11.21
C ARG A 262 -26.41 21.20 9.89
N ILE A 263 -26.04 20.18 9.13
CA ILE A 263 -25.43 20.32 7.82
C ILE A 263 -26.53 20.08 6.77
N ASP A 264 -26.55 20.91 5.75
CA ASP A 264 -27.42 20.72 4.59
C ASP A 264 -26.99 19.45 3.83
N GLU A 265 -27.84 18.44 3.87
CA GLU A 265 -27.56 17.13 3.26
C GLU A 265 -27.43 17.24 1.73
N ILE A 266 -28.18 18.12 1.06
CA ILE A 266 -28.13 18.28 -0.39
C ILE A 266 -26.73 18.81 -0.78
N HIS A 267 -26.26 19.84 -0.10
CA HIS A 267 -24.91 20.38 -0.31
C HIS A 267 -23.82 19.39 0.05
N PHE A 268 -24.01 18.62 1.13
CA PHE A 268 -23.06 17.58 1.53
C PHE A 268 -22.92 16.50 0.46
N ARG A 269 -24.04 15.98 -0.08
CA ARG A 269 -24.03 14.97 -1.15
C ARG A 269 -23.45 15.51 -2.45
N LYS A 270 -23.74 16.77 -2.79
CA LYS A 270 -23.12 17.41 -3.96
C LYS A 270 -21.60 17.48 -3.81
N GLY A 271 -21.10 17.94 -2.68
CA GLY A 271 -19.67 17.96 -2.38
C GLY A 271 -19.06 16.54 -2.35
N TYR A 272 -19.80 15.55 -1.84
CA TYR A 272 -19.35 14.16 -1.84
C TYR A 272 -19.13 13.62 -3.26
N ALA A 273 -20.07 13.88 -4.18
CA ALA A 273 -19.91 13.48 -5.58
C ALA A 273 -18.64 14.07 -6.23
N GLN A 274 -18.32 15.33 -5.94
CA GLN A 274 -17.11 15.98 -6.44
C GLN A 274 -15.83 15.40 -5.81
N VAL A 275 -15.87 15.12 -4.52
CA VAL A 275 -14.72 14.57 -3.78
C VAL A 275 -14.43 13.12 -4.17
N ILE A 276 -15.42 12.32 -4.56
CA ILE A 276 -15.21 10.99 -5.13
C ILE A 276 -14.25 11.06 -6.30
N LEU A 277 -14.49 11.98 -7.26
CA LEU A 277 -13.60 12.15 -8.42
C LEU A 277 -12.19 12.46 -8.00
N LEU A 278 -12.01 13.45 -7.10
CA LEU A 278 -10.70 13.82 -6.60
C LEU A 278 -9.97 12.63 -5.99
N ARG A 279 -10.67 11.83 -5.19
CA ARG A 279 -10.10 10.63 -4.57
C ARG A 279 -9.73 9.57 -5.60
N LEU A 280 -10.55 9.33 -6.61
CA LEU A 280 -10.27 8.37 -7.69
C LEU A 280 -9.02 8.76 -8.49
N VAL A 281 -8.88 10.03 -8.87
CA VAL A 281 -7.69 10.46 -9.60
C VAL A 281 -6.44 10.47 -8.72
N GLN A 282 -6.56 10.86 -7.45
CA GLN A 282 -5.45 10.83 -6.50
C GLN A 282 -4.90 9.40 -6.31
N VAL A 283 -5.77 8.38 -6.15
CA VAL A 283 -5.28 7.00 -6.01
C VAL A 283 -4.68 6.47 -7.32
N LEU A 284 -5.19 6.86 -8.49
CA LEU A 284 -4.58 6.51 -9.77
C LEU A 284 -3.16 7.11 -9.89
N GLY A 285 -2.96 8.35 -9.44
CA GLY A 285 -1.62 8.96 -9.35
C GLY A 285 -0.69 8.15 -8.45
N ALA A 286 -1.16 7.77 -7.26
CA ALA A 286 -0.40 6.95 -6.32
C ALA A 286 -0.07 5.55 -6.90
N TYR A 287 -1.01 4.92 -7.58
CA TYR A 287 -0.80 3.63 -8.24
C TYR A 287 0.12 3.76 -9.46
N GLY A 288 0.07 4.88 -10.17
CA GLY A 288 1.03 5.20 -11.23
C GLY A 288 2.45 5.31 -10.70
N PHE A 289 2.66 6.12 -9.68
CA PHE A 289 3.99 6.27 -9.07
C PHE A 289 4.50 4.96 -8.46
N ARG A 290 3.75 4.37 -7.52
CA ARG A 290 4.18 3.17 -6.81
C ARG A 290 4.15 1.90 -7.67
N GLY A 291 3.18 1.80 -8.58
CA GLY A 291 2.99 0.64 -9.44
C GLY A 291 3.81 0.71 -10.73
N LEU A 292 3.65 1.77 -11.52
CA LEU A 292 4.27 1.84 -12.84
C LEU A 292 5.72 2.33 -12.79
N LEU A 293 6.06 3.24 -11.87
CA LEU A 293 7.42 3.77 -11.72
C LEU A 293 8.26 2.94 -10.75
N GLU A 294 7.79 2.74 -9.49
CA GLU A 294 8.48 1.91 -8.49
C GLU A 294 8.24 0.39 -8.68
N ARG A 295 7.32 0.01 -9.57
CA ARG A 295 6.99 -1.38 -9.95
C ARG A 295 6.56 -2.29 -8.82
N LYS A 296 5.88 -1.75 -7.81
CA LYS A 296 5.33 -2.54 -6.71
C LYS A 296 4.07 -3.29 -7.17
N PRO A 297 4.07 -4.64 -7.20
CA PRO A 297 3.00 -5.43 -7.85
C PRO A 297 1.60 -5.18 -7.29
N HIS A 298 1.48 -5.00 -5.96
CA HIS A 298 0.19 -4.77 -5.32
C HIS A 298 -0.46 -3.42 -5.70
N PHE A 299 0.34 -2.42 -6.11
CA PHE A 299 -0.19 -1.18 -6.67
C PHE A 299 -0.61 -1.34 -8.12
N ILE A 300 0.15 -2.10 -8.93
CA ILE A 300 -0.22 -2.41 -10.32
C ILE A 300 -1.57 -3.12 -10.35
N SER A 301 -1.76 -4.15 -9.52
CA SER A 301 -3.02 -4.90 -9.43
C SER A 301 -4.21 -4.08 -8.90
N SER A 302 -3.95 -2.87 -8.40
CA SER A 302 -5.00 -1.94 -7.95
C SER A 302 -5.47 -0.98 -9.05
N ILE A 303 -4.75 -0.89 -10.18
CA ILE A 303 -5.07 0.06 -11.25
C ILE A 303 -6.38 -0.32 -11.95
N ALA A 304 -6.55 -1.56 -12.41
CA ALA A 304 -7.77 -1.98 -13.10
C ALA A 304 -9.03 -1.79 -12.24
N PRO A 305 -9.07 -2.19 -10.95
CA PRO A 305 -10.20 -1.87 -10.07
C PRO A 305 -10.45 -0.37 -9.86
N ALA A 306 -9.38 0.46 -9.84
CA ALA A 306 -9.54 1.91 -9.73
C ALA A 306 -10.13 2.52 -11.01
N LEU A 307 -9.72 2.04 -12.19
CA LEU A 307 -10.30 2.45 -13.47
C LEU A 307 -11.76 1.99 -13.59
N LYS A 308 -12.09 0.82 -13.05
CA LYS A 308 -13.49 0.37 -12.97
C LYS A 308 -14.34 1.29 -12.10
N ASN A 309 -13.82 1.72 -10.96
CA ASN A 309 -14.50 2.71 -10.13
C ASN A 309 -14.68 4.05 -10.88
N LEU A 310 -13.67 4.47 -11.65
CA LEU A 310 -13.76 5.69 -12.47
C LEU A 310 -14.84 5.57 -13.55
N GLU A 311 -14.95 4.43 -14.23
CA GLU A 311 -16.01 4.14 -15.20
C GLU A 311 -17.39 4.25 -14.55
N VAL A 312 -17.59 3.58 -13.40
CA VAL A 312 -18.84 3.64 -12.64
C VAL A 312 -19.15 5.08 -12.23
N TYR A 313 -18.16 5.82 -11.72
CA TYR A 313 -18.36 7.22 -11.33
C TYR A 313 -18.82 8.09 -12.51
N LEU A 314 -18.17 7.98 -13.67
CA LEU A 314 -18.52 8.77 -14.87
C LEU A 314 -19.91 8.43 -15.40
N SER A 315 -20.33 7.17 -15.27
CA SER A 315 -21.70 6.71 -15.61
C SER A 315 -22.75 7.27 -14.65
N ASP A 316 -22.48 7.23 -13.33
CA ASP A 316 -23.39 7.69 -12.29
C ASP A 316 -23.51 9.23 -12.27
N HIS A 317 -22.49 9.93 -12.79
CA HIS A 317 -22.40 11.40 -12.79
C HIS A 317 -22.13 11.94 -14.21
N PRO A 318 -23.10 11.86 -15.14
CA PRO A 318 -22.88 12.22 -16.56
C PRO A 318 -22.53 13.68 -16.79
N HIS A 319 -22.76 14.56 -15.81
CA HIS A 319 -22.46 15.99 -15.90
C HIS A 319 -21.21 16.41 -15.08
N LEU A 320 -20.51 15.46 -14.47
CA LEU A 320 -19.30 15.74 -13.69
C LEU A 320 -18.08 14.96 -14.23
N PRO A 321 -16.89 15.56 -14.24
CA PRO A 321 -16.65 16.98 -14.04
C PRO A 321 -17.19 17.81 -15.21
N ALA A 322 -17.56 19.07 -14.96
CA ALA A 322 -18.02 20.01 -15.98
C ALA A 322 -16.85 20.64 -16.77
N TYR A 323 -15.76 19.90 -16.95
CA TYR A 323 -14.51 20.27 -17.59
C TYR A 323 -14.28 19.35 -18.79
N PRO A 324 -14.52 19.81 -20.03
CA PRO A 324 -14.61 18.95 -21.21
C PRO A 324 -13.34 18.15 -21.51
N GLU A 325 -12.16 18.78 -21.46
CA GLU A 325 -10.92 18.11 -21.80
C GLU A 325 -10.51 17.12 -20.70
N PHE A 326 -10.68 17.49 -19.43
CA PHE A 326 -10.45 16.61 -18.30
C PHE A 326 -11.40 15.41 -18.32
N ARG A 327 -12.69 15.64 -18.59
CA ARG A 327 -13.69 14.56 -18.73
C ARG A 327 -13.33 13.60 -19.85
N LYS A 328 -12.98 14.11 -21.04
CA LYS A 328 -12.56 13.30 -22.19
C LYS A 328 -11.34 12.43 -21.86
N LEU A 329 -10.36 12.99 -21.13
CA LEU A 329 -9.20 12.24 -20.66
C LEU A 329 -9.63 11.09 -19.72
N LEU A 330 -10.50 11.38 -18.75
CA LEU A 330 -11.01 10.36 -17.81
C LEU A 330 -11.80 9.26 -18.50
N GLU A 331 -12.65 9.60 -19.47
CA GLU A 331 -13.38 8.64 -20.29
C GLU A 331 -12.44 7.73 -21.09
N SER A 332 -11.40 8.31 -21.68
CA SER A 332 -10.36 7.55 -22.40
C SER A 332 -9.55 6.62 -21.51
N LEU A 333 -9.35 7.00 -20.24
CA LEU A 333 -8.66 6.17 -19.24
C LEU A 333 -9.54 5.05 -18.68
N SER A 334 -10.85 5.19 -18.69
CA SER A 334 -11.79 4.22 -18.07
C SER A 334 -12.32 3.17 -19.04
N THR A 335 -11.83 3.14 -20.29
CA THR A 335 -12.28 2.15 -21.30
C THR A 335 -11.93 0.72 -20.90
N PRO A 336 -12.72 -0.29 -21.39
CA PRO A 336 -12.40 -1.70 -21.16
C PRO A 336 -10.99 -2.09 -21.64
N GLU A 337 -10.52 -1.53 -22.76
CA GLU A 337 -9.18 -1.77 -23.30
C GLU A 337 -8.11 -1.29 -22.32
N MET A 338 -8.30 -0.11 -21.73
CA MET A 338 -7.37 0.43 -20.74
C MET A 338 -7.39 -0.40 -19.44
N GLN A 339 -8.56 -0.82 -18.96
CA GLN A 339 -8.69 -1.69 -17.79
C GLN A 339 -7.97 -3.03 -18.04
N ASN A 340 -8.17 -3.64 -19.21
CA ASN A 340 -7.57 -4.93 -19.57
C ASN A 340 -6.04 -4.88 -19.59
N ARG A 341 -5.42 -3.74 -19.90
CA ARG A 341 -3.95 -3.57 -19.81
C ARG A 341 -3.41 -3.79 -18.40
N PHE A 342 -4.23 -3.61 -17.36
CA PHE A 342 -3.85 -3.74 -15.96
C PHE A 342 -4.54 -4.90 -15.26
N THR A 343 -5.46 -5.60 -15.93
CA THR A 343 -6.11 -6.79 -15.37
C THR A 343 -5.07 -7.90 -15.27
N GLN A 344 -5.05 -8.63 -14.17
CA GLN A 344 -4.27 -9.85 -14.06
C GLN A 344 -4.84 -10.87 -15.06
N LEU A 345 -3.99 -11.42 -15.90
CA LEU A 345 -4.32 -12.66 -16.62
C LEU A 345 -4.36 -13.76 -15.55
N VAL A 346 -5.53 -13.96 -14.96
CA VAL A 346 -5.75 -15.13 -14.12
C VAL A 346 -5.72 -16.32 -15.07
N ALA A 347 -4.76 -17.22 -14.84
CA ALA A 347 -4.73 -18.47 -15.59
C ALA A 347 -6.09 -19.17 -15.38
N PRO A 348 -6.76 -19.66 -16.42
CA PRO A 348 -7.96 -20.48 -16.27
C PRO A 348 -7.72 -21.58 -15.24
N GLU A 349 -8.75 -22.00 -14.49
CA GLU A 349 -8.61 -23.06 -13.47
C GLU A 349 -8.00 -24.35 -14.04
N ASP A 350 -8.19 -24.57 -15.34
CA ASP A 350 -7.66 -25.69 -16.12
C ASP A 350 -6.30 -25.37 -16.80
N ALA A 351 -5.75 -24.16 -16.63
CA ALA A 351 -4.46 -23.82 -17.20
C ALA A 351 -3.36 -24.73 -16.64
N GLN A 352 -2.69 -25.41 -17.56
CA GLN A 352 -1.63 -26.38 -17.23
C GLN A 352 -0.25 -25.73 -17.08
N LEU A 353 -0.10 -24.44 -17.41
CA LEU A 353 1.19 -23.75 -17.35
C LEU A 353 1.77 -23.75 -15.93
N VAL A 354 2.90 -24.43 -15.80
CA VAL A 354 3.75 -24.40 -14.61
C VAL A 354 5.04 -23.67 -14.94
N VAL A 355 5.32 -22.58 -14.21
CA VAL A 355 6.59 -21.88 -14.33
C VAL A 355 7.55 -22.41 -13.27
N THR A 356 8.57 -23.13 -13.70
CA THR A 356 9.62 -23.68 -12.82
C THR A 356 10.75 -22.67 -12.70
N ILE A 357 10.92 -22.11 -11.51
CA ILE A 357 11.95 -21.13 -11.21
C ILE A 357 13.01 -21.78 -10.32
N SER A 358 14.29 -21.61 -10.68
CA SER A 358 15.38 -22.13 -9.88
C SER A 358 16.49 -21.11 -9.64
N SER A 359 17.12 -21.19 -8.46
CA SER A 359 18.41 -20.55 -8.22
C SER A 359 19.53 -21.56 -8.19
N PHE A 360 20.68 -21.25 -8.81
CA PHE A 360 21.80 -22.18 -8.91
C PHE A 360 23.17 -21.48 -8.76
N SER A 361 24.20 -22.30 -8.56
CA SER A 361 25.59 -21.90 -8.56
C SER A 361 26.28 -22.23 -9.88
N TYR A 362 26.89 -21.26 -10.55
CA TYR A 362 27.70 -21.50 -11.73
C TYR A 362 28.88 -22.47 -11.49
N LYS A 363 29.36 -22.59 -10.22
CA LYS A 363 30.37 -23.60 -9.85
C LYS A 363 29.87 -25.04 -9.99
N LYS A 364 28.55 -25.24 -9.99
CA LYS A 364 27.90 -26.57 -10.15
C LYS A 364 27.37 -26.80 -11.57
N GLY A 365 27.48 -25.78 -12.41
CA GLY A 365 26.96 -25.82 -13.79
C GLY A 365 25.54 -25.26 -13.90
N ILE A 366 25.09 -25.09 -15.16
CA ILE A 366 23.75 -24.66 -15.48
C ILE A 366 22.80 -25.86 -15.29
N PRO A 367 21.62 -25.65 -14.64
CA PRO A 367 20.63 -26.71 -14.48
C PRO A 367 20.19 -27.28 -15.82
N LYS A 368 20.01 -28.60 -15.88
CA LYS A 368 19.43 -29.26 -17.06
C LYS A 368 17.92 -29.01 -17.07
N ASP A 369 17.39 -28.73 -18.25
CA ASP A 369 15.94 -28.64 -18.42
C ASP A 369 15.31 -30.04 -18.29
N ALA A 370 14.41 -30.19 -17.34
CA ALA A 370 13.69 -31.45 -17.10
C ALA A 370 12.40 -31.57 -17.93
N SER A 371 11.99 -30.49 -18.64
CA SER A 371 10.75 -30.48 -19.44
C SER A 371 10.86 -31.22 -20.74
N GLY A 372 12.10 -31.47 -21.24
CA GLY A 372 12.35 -32.01 -22.55
C GLY A 372 12.20 -31.02 -23.71
N ASN A 373 11.84 -29.77 -23.43
CA ASN A 373 11.63 -28.73 -24.45
C ASN A 373 12.92 -28.00 -24.87
N GLY A 374 14.05 -28.39 -24.35
CA GLY A 374 15.36 -27.86 -24.74
C GLY A 374 15.79 -26.61 -23.97
N GLY A 375 15.12 -26.24 -22.87
CA GLY A 375 15.53 -25.18 -21.96
C GLY A 375 14.53 -24.03 -21.83
N GLY A 376 14.97 -22.99 -21.15
CA GLY A 376 14.21 -21.78 -20.87
C GLY A 376 15.17 -20.63 -20.62
N TYR A 377 14.78 -19.67 -19.81
CA TYR A 377 15.64 -18.55 -19.44
C TYR A 377 16.72 -18.95 -18.45
N VAL A 378 17.94 -18.49 -18.70
CA VAL A 378 19.05 -18.56 -17.74
C VAL A 378 19.62 -17.15 -17.56
N PHE A 379 19.35 -16.55 -16.40
CA PHE A 379 19.81 -15.22 -16.07
C PHE A 379 21.06 -15.23 -15.18
N ASP A 380 22.07 -14.47 -15.58
CA ASP A 380 23.35 -14.36 -14.87
C ASP A 380 23.34 -13.17 -13.89
N CYS A 381 23.25 -13.47 -12.60
CA CYS A 381 23.30 -12.46 -11.54
C CYS A 381 24.72 -12.08 -11.11
N ARG A 382 25.79 -12.58 -11.77
CA ARG A 382 27.19 -12.30 -11.37
C ARG A 382 27.60 -10.87 -11.61
N GLY A 383 26.94 -10.16 -12.54
CA GLY A 383 27.14 -8.73 -12.76
C GLY A 383 26.65 -7.82 -11.65
N ILE A 384 25.85 -8.34 -10.71
CA ILE A 384 25.35 -7.62 -9.54
C ILE A 384 26.38 -7.68 -8.41
N LEU A 385 26.55 -6.61 -7.64
CA LEU A 385 27.44 -6.56 -6.48
C LEU A 385 27.08 -7.68 -5.48
N ASN A 386 28.12 -8.41 -5.03
CA ASN A 386 27.93 -9.62 -4.24
C ASN A 386 27.89 -9.36 -2.72
N PRO A 387 26.77 -9.54 -2.03
CA PRO A 387 26.71 -9.40 -0.58
C PRO A 387 27.70 -10.31 0.16
N GLY A 388 27.94 -11.53 -0.34
CA GLY A 388 28.84 -12.50 0.27
C GLY A 388 30.31 -12.10 0.32
N ARG A 389 30.70 -10.92 -0.19
CA ARG A 389 32.02 -10.30 0.02
C ARG A 389 32.15 -9.58 1.35
N TYR A 390 31.04 -9.33 2.02
CA TYR A 390 30.99 -8.60 3.29
C TYR A 390 30.70 -9.60 4.42
N ASP A 391 31.47 -9.54 5.49
CA ASP A 391 31.37 -10.46 6.61
C ASP A 391 29.97 -10.46 7.24
N ALA A 392 29.29 -9.30 7.26
CA ALA A 392 27.93 -9.14 7.75
C ALA A 392 26.89 -10.00 7.02
N TYR A 393 27.14 -10.37 5.75
CA TYR A 393 26.17 -11.10 4.92
C TYR A 393 26.63 -12.50 4.52
N LYS A 394 27.86 -12.88 4.83
CA LYS A 394 28.49 -14.09 4.35
C LYS A 394 27.76 -15.38 4.73
N HIS A 395 27.13 -15.39 5.89
CA HIS A 395 26.39 -16.54 6.46
C HIS A 395 24.88 -16.44 6.23
N LEU A 396 24.41 -15.40 5.56
CA LEU A 396 23.02 -15.15 5.22
C LEU A 396 22.72 -15.59 3.79
N SER A 397 21.45 -15.59 3.41
CA SER A 397 20.99 -15.94 2.07
C SER A 397 20.23 -14.77 1.41
N GLY A 398 19.82 -14.94 0.17
CA GLY A 398 18.95 -13.97 -0.51
C GLY A 398 17.54 -13.85 0.07
N GLN A 399 17.18 -14.68 1.04
CA GLN A 399 15.90 -14.64 1.76
C GLN A 399 15.99 -13.79 3.05
N ASP A 400 17.20 -13.46 3.49
CA ASP A 400 17.39 -12.69 4.73
C ASP A 400 17.21 -11.19 4.49
N THR A 401 16.43 -10.53 5.36
CA THR A 401 16.03 -9.13 5.22
C THR A 401 17.20 -8.17 5.00
N SER A 402 18.32 -8.36 5.71
CA SER A 402 19.49 -7.49 5.55
C SER A 402 20.17 -7.65 4.20
N VAL A 403 20.20 -8.86 3.65
CA VAL A 403 20.70 -9.14 2.29
C VAL A 403 19.75 -8.58 1.24
N MET A 404 18.44 -8.70 1.45
CA MET A 404 17.42 -8.13 0.57
C MET A 404 17.58 -6.61 0.48
N GLN A 405 17.67 -5.92 1.62
CA GLN A 405 17.87 -4.47 1.69
C GLN A 405 19.17 -4.02 1.01
N PHE A 406 20.26 -4.77 1.21
CA PHE A 406 21.51 -4.49 0.52
C PHE A 406 21.36 -4.61 -1.00
N LEU A 407 20.73 -5.68 -1.49
CA LEU A 407 20.53 -5.88 -2.93
C LEU A 407 19.65 -4.81 -3.55
N GLU A 408 18.65 -4.34 -2.82
CA GLU A 408 17.70 -3.30 -3.27
C GLU A 408 18.32 -1.89 -3.30
N ARG A 409 19.10 -1.54 -2.27
CA ARG A 409 19.56 -0.16 -2.07
C ARG A 409 20.97 0.11 -2.62
N GLU A 410 21.85 -0.89 -2.52
CA GLU A 410 23.28 -0.73 -2.81
C GLU A 410 23.69 -1.35 -4.15
N THR A 411 22.74 -1.94 -4.90
CA THR A 411 23.10 -2.65 -6.13
C THR A 411 22.13 -2.34 -7.28
N LYS A 412 22.47 -2.83 -8.49
CA LYS A 412 21.61 -2.76 -9.67
C LYS A 412 20.59 -3.90 -9.76
N MET A 413 20.33 -4.61 -8.66
CA MET A 413 19.38 -5.72 -8.64
C MET A 413 17.96 -5.30 -9.05
N PRO A 414 17.40 -4.14 -8.63
CA PRO A 414 16.09 -3.71 -9.07
C PRO A 414 16.01 -3.52 -10.59
N GLN A 415 17.01 -2.88 -11.20
CA GLN A 415 17.06 -2.69 -12.66
C GLN A 415 17.18 -4.01 -13.42
N PHE A 416 17.96 -4.95 -12.89
CA PHE A 416 18.11 -6.29 -13.46
C PHE A 416 16.78 -7.04 -13.45
N LEU A 417 16.06 -7.05 -12.30
CA LEU A 417 14.76 -7.70 -12.19
C LEU A 417 13.70 -7.05 -13.08
N GLU A 418 13.77 -5.76 -13.28
CA GLU A 418 12.91 -5.04 -14.22
C GLU A 418 13.00 -5.62 -15.64
N GLY A 419 14.22 -5.82 -16.13
CA GLY A 419 14.44 -6.45 -17.44
C GLY A 419 13.93 -7.90 -17.48
N VAL A 420 14.18 -8.66 -16.40
CA VAL A 420 13.71 -10.05 -16.27
C VAL A 420 12.20 -10.13 -16.31
N TYR A 421 11.50 -9.29 -15.54
CA TYR A 421 10.03 -9.26 -15.52
C TYR A 421 9.45 -8.98 -16.91
N GLY A 422 10.03 -8.02 -17.64
CA GLY A 422 9.60 -7.72 -19.01
C GLY A 422 9.73 -8.92 -19.95
N LEU A 423 10.90 -9.56 -19.96
CA LEU A 423 11.18 -10.69 -20.86
C LEU A 423 10.33 -11.92 -20.52
N VAL A 424 10.25 -12.28 -19.24
CA VAL A 424 9.51 -13.47 -18.79
C VAL A 424 8.00 -13.29 -18.98
N SER A 425 7.48 -12.09 -18.74
CA SER A 425 6.06 -11.77 -18.96
C SER A 425 5.62 -12.01 -20.39
N LEU A 426 6.44 -11.63 -21.39
CA LEU A 426 6.12 -11.87 -22.80
C LEU A 426 5.84 -13.36 -23.09
N ASN A 427 6.67 -14.24 -22.53
CA ASN A 427 6.49 -15.68 -22.73
C ASN A 427 5.33 -16.23 -21.91
N VAL A 428 5.13 -15.77 -20.66
CA VAL A 428 4.00 -16.24 -19.84
C VAL A 428 2.68 -15.87 -20.50
N GLU A 429 2.54 -14.65 -21.03
CA GLU A 429 1.33 -14.18 -21.71
C GLU A 429 1.07 -14.98 -23.00
N ASP A 430 2.10 -15.20 -23.83
CA ASP A 430 1.98 -16.00 -25.04
C ASP A 430 1.70 -17.48 -24.73
N TYR A 431 2.35 -18.04 -23.72
CA TYR A 431 2.17 -19.44 -23.33
C TYR A 431 0.77 -19.72 -22.75
N LEU A 432 0.23 -18.79 -21.96
CA LEU A 432 -1.16 -18.87 -21.50
C LEU A 432 -2.15 -18.82 -22.67
N ALA A 433 -1.93 -17.90 -23.62
CA ALA A 433 -2.80 -17.76 -24.79
C ALA A 433 -2.76 -18.98 -25.72
N ARG A 434 -1.63 -19.68 -25.78
CA ARG A 434 -1.40 -20.83 -26.68
C ARG A 434 -1.52 -22.20 -26.00
N GLY A 435 -1.80 -22.24 -24.70
CA GLY A 435 -1.97 -23.49 -23.94
C GLY A 435 -0.67 -24.27 -23.71
N PHE A 436 0.49 -23.61 -23.61
CA PHE A 436 1.73 -24.27 -23.22
C PHE A 436 1.72 -24.65 -21.74
N GLU A 437 2.35 -25.77 -21.42
CA GLU A 437 2.28 -26.36 -20.08
C GLU A 437 3.49 -26.04 -19.19
N GLN A 438 4.63 -25.63 -19.78
CA GLN A 438 5.88 -25.49 -19.03
C GLN A 438 6.71 -24.30 -19.50
N LEU A 439 7.25 -23.54 -18.53
CA LEU A 439 8.27 -22.52 -18.72
C LEU A 439 9.33 -22.64 -17.62
N THR A 440 10.60 -22.69 -18.00
CA THR A 440 11.71 -22.79 -17.05
C THR A 440 12.47 -21.47 -16.98
N VAL A 441 12.77 -21.00 -15.76
CA VAL A 441 13.56 -19.78 -15.51
C VAL A 441 14.59 -20.05 -14.44
N SER A 442 15.85 -19.92 -14.76
CA SER A 442 16.97 -20.21 -13.85
C SER A 442 17.82 -18.97 -13.57
N PHE A 443 18.11 -18.69 -12.30
CA PHE A 443 19.00 -17.60 -11.90
C PHE A 443 20.32 -18.15 -11.38
N GLY A 444 21.44 -17.73 -11.97
CA GLY A 444 22.77 -18.16 -11.59
C GLY A 444 23.58 -17.06 -10.91
N CYS A 445 24.25 -17.41 -9.82
CA CYS A 445 25.31 -16.59 -9.26
C CYS A 445 26.52 -17.45 -8.89
N THR A 446 27.61 -16.88 -8.39
CA THR A 446 28.84 -17.64 -8.11
C THR A 446 28.62 -18.77 -7.09
N GLY A 447 27.93 -18.49 -5.98
CA GLY A 447 27.72 -19.45 -4.88
C GLY A 447 26.30 -20.01 -4.78
N GLY A 448 25.31 -19.47 -5.52
CA GLY A 448 23.92 -19.93 -5.45
C GLY A 448 23.23 -19.65 -4.08
N GLN A 449 23.68 -18.61 -3.33
CA GLN A 449 23.18 -18.36 -1.97
C GLN A 449 22.50 -16.98 -1.82
N HIS A 450 22.98 -15.91 -2.47
CA HIS A 450 22.48 -14.56 -2.26
C HIS A 450 21.68 -14.04 -3.46
N ARG A 451 22.37 -13.54 -4.50
CA ARG A 451 21.79 -12.82 -5.65
C ARG A 451 20.78 -13.65 -6.44
N SER A 452 21.13 -14.90 -6.75
CA SER A 452 20.26 -15.81 -7.51
C SER A 452 19.04 -16.25 -6.71
N VAL A 453 19.19 -16.42 -5.39
CA VAL A 453 18.08 -16.75 -4.49
C VAL A 453 17.10 -15.60 -4.43
N TYR A 454 17.58 -14.39 -4.16
CA TYR A 454 16.78 -13.17 -4.15
C TYR A 454 16.00 -13.00 -5.45
N ALA A 455 16.70 -13.10 -6.61
CA ALA A 455 16.07 -12.93 -7.91
C ALA A 455 14.99 -13.98 -8.20
N ALA A 456 15.21 -15.23 -7.83
CA ALA A 456 14.25 -16.32 -7.99
C ALA A 456 13.00 -16.12 -7.15
N GLU A 457 13.14 -15.74 -5.89
CA GLU A 457 12.02 -15.43 -4.98
C GLU A 457 11.16 -14.28 -5.52
N HIS A 458 11.82 -13.20 -5.96
CA HIS A 458 11.11 -12.02 -6.46
C HIS A 458 10.38 -12.29 -7.78
N LEU A 459 10.95 -13.07 -8.72
CA LEU A 459 10.23 -13.47 -9.91
C LEU A 459 9.05 -14.40 -9.58
N ALA A 460 9.21 -15.32 -8.65
CA ALA A 460 8.13 -16.22 -8.22
C ALA A 460 6.95 -15.44 -7.63
N ALA A 461 7.23 -14.49 -6.74
CA ALA A 461 6.22 -13.60 -6.18
C ALA A 461 5.54 -12.74 -7.25
N TYR A 462 6.33 -12.18 -8.17
CA TYR A 462 5.82 -11.38 -9.29
C TYR A 462 4.86 -12.16 -10.18
N LEU A 463 5.24 -13.37 -10.64
CA LEU A 463 4.41 -14.18 -11.54
C LEU A 463 3.13 -14.67 -10.85
N LYS A 464 3.21 -15.10 -9.60
CA LYS A 464 2.03 -15.48 -8.80
C LYS A 464 1.06 -14.31 -8.64
N SER A 465 1.57 -13.12 -8.32
CA SER A 465 0.74 -11.94 -8.10
C SER A 465 0.14 -11.36 -9.37
N ARG A 466 0.87 -11.45 -10.51
CA ARG A 466 0.45 -10.84 -11.77
C ARG A 466 -0.44 -11.76 -12.62
N TYR A 467 -0.12 -13.05 -12.68
CA TYR A 467 -0.77 -13.98 -13.62
C TYR A 467 -1.54 -15.11 -12.94
N GLY A 468 -1.35 -15.32 -11.65
CA GLY A 468 -1.97 -16.45 -10.94
C GLY A 468 -1.51 -17.83 -11.43
N VAL A 469 -0.41 -17.91 -12.19
CA VAL A 469 0.13 -19.17 -12.73
C VAL A 469 0.71 -20.03 -11.60
N LYS A 470 0.73 -21.34 -11.81
CA LYS A 470 1.43 -22.28 -10.93
C LYS A 470 2.93 -22.04 -11.03
N VAL A 471 3.56 -21.78 -9.89
CA VAL A 471 5.01 -21.55 -9.79
C VAL A 471 5.64 -22.59 -8.88
N THR A 472 6.61 -23.34 -9.41
CA THR A 472 7.51 -24.21 -8.65
C THR A 472 8.82 -23.47 -8.44
N LEU A 473 9.22 -23.22 -7.18
CA LEU A 473 10.45 -22.55 -6.82
C LEU A 473 11.43 -23.50 -6.13
N GLN A 474 12.68 -23.53 -6.60
CA GLN A 474 13.71 -24.42 -6.08
C GLN A 474 15.06 -23.70 -5.93
N HIS A 475 15.75 -23.92 -4.81
CA HIS A 475 17.11 -23.44 -4.61
C HIS A 475 18.09 -24.62 -4.66
N LEU A 476 18.62 -24.89 -5.85
CA LEU A 476 19.40 -26.10 -6.16
C LEU A 476 20.70 -26.24 -5.36
N ASN A 477 21.15 -25.17 -4.70
CA ASN A 477 22.35 -25.18 -3.87
C ASN A 477 22.10 -24.91 -2.38
N GLN A 478 20.86 -25.06 -1.92
CA GLN A 478 20.47 -24.74 -0.56
C GLN A 478 21.28 -25.54 0.51
N ASP A 479 21.56 -26.80 0.24
CA ASP A 479 22.34 -27.66 1.14
C ASP A 479 23.82 -27.24 1.28
N ASN A 480 24.30 -26.44 0.34
CA ASN A 480 25.69 -25.95 0.31
C ASN A 480 25.83 -24.49 0.76
N TRP A 481 24.75 -23.89 1.32
CA TRP A 481 24.86 -22.52 1.82
C TRP A 481 25.74 -22.47 3.06
N VAL A 482 26.59 -21.43 3.10
CA VAL A 482 27.42 -21.14 4.28
C VAL A 482 26.50 -20.63 5.37
N ARG A 483 26.29 -21.42 6.42
CA ARG A 483 25.47 -21.04 7.58
C ARG A 483 26.37 -20.84 8.78
N THR A 484 25.92 -20.00 9.72
CA THR A 484 26.59 -19.90 11.03
C THR A 484 26.49 -21.26 11.72
N PRO A 485 27.61 -21.82 12.23
CA PRO A 485 27.52 -23.04 13.03
C PRO A 485 26.57 -22.80 14.21
N VAL A 486 25.57 -23.63 14.34
CA VAL A 486 24.72 -23.66 15.55
C VAL A 486 25.64 -24.06 16.69
N LYS A 487 25.87 -23.12 17.64
CA LYS A 487 26.59 -23.37 18.87
C LYS A 487 25.74 -24.18 19.85
#